data_4556bf66851baab702470dcd58c550cc
#
_entry.id   4556bf66851baab702470dcd58c550cc
#
_cell.length_a   1.000
_cell.length_b   1.000
_cell.length_c   1.000
_cell.angle_alpha   90.00
_cell.angle_beta   90.00
_cell.angle_gamma   90.00
#
_symmetry.space_group_name_H-M   'P 1'
#
loop_
_entity.id
_entity.type
_entity.pdbx_description
1 polymer ?
#
loop_
_entity_poly.entity_id
_entity_poly.type
_entity_poly.pdbx_seq_one_letter_code
_entity_poly.pdbx_strand_id
1 'polypeptide(L)'
;MSRLLVMHTGQLKVSHTTANGQEQILRTVTDGDVVGERAFLTGHRPVDLVVALEDSRMCAFDHAHLSALLRDYPDISQRMLRTLSDRLSSVERLLGAVTSSDVNARVAAYLLDLPGSMREGVPTVRLPIAKQDIAAYLGTTPETLSRRLAALSTSGIIELHGRRDVSILDIDALEHVATPR
;
A
#
# COMPACT_ATOMS: atom_id res chain seq x y z
N MET A 1 -8.33 -14.57 20.77
CA MET A 1 -7.38 -15.30 19.88
C MET A 1 -7.17 -14.47 18.65
N SER A 2 -5.93 -14.18 18.28
CA SER A 2 -5.63 -13.46 17.05
C SER A 2 -5.81 -14.40 15.85
N ARG A 3 -6.42 -13.89 14.78
CA ARG A 3 -6.61 -14.60 13.52
C ARG A 3 -5.80 -13.93 12.43
N LEU A 4 -5.27 -14.73 11.52
CA LEU A 4 -4.71 -14.27 10.27
C LEU A 4 -5.84 -14.22 9.24
N LEU A 5 -6.02 -13.08 8.60
CA LEU A 5 -7.02 -12.88 7.57
C LEU A 5 -6.30 -12.76 6.22
N VAL A 6 -6.72 -13.55 5.23
CA VAL A 6 -6.22 -13.48 3.85
C VAL A 6 -7.33 -12.93 2.98
N MET A 7 -7.07 -11.83 2.29
CA MET A 7 -8.03 -11.20 1.40
C MET A 7 -8.22 -12.05 0.15
N HIS A 8 -9.49 -12.29 -0.20
CA HIS A 8 -9.86 -12.99 -1.43
C HIS A 8 -10.39 -12.02 -2.49
N THR A 9 -11.30 -11.12 -2.10
CA THR A 9 -11.81 -10.06 -2.98
C THR A 9 -12.21 -8.84 -2.15
N GLY A 10 -12.08 -7.65 -2.73
CA GLY A 10 -12.48 -6.39 -2.11
C GLY A 10 -11.32 -5.52 -1.69
N GLN A 11 -11.59 -4.54 -0.85
CA GLN A 11 -10.61 -3.56 -0.40
C GLN A 11 -10.84 -3.14 1.05
N LEU A 12 -9.77 -3.17 1.85
CA LEU A 12 -9.78 -2.67 3.23
C LEU A 12 -8.77 -1.53 3.39
N LYS A 13 -8.98 -0.67 4.37
CA LYS A 13 -7.94 0.19 4.92
C LYS A 13 -7.52 -0.30 6.31
N VAL A 14 -6.23 -0.23 6.59
CA VAL A 14 -5.67 -0.42 7.92
C VAL A 14 -5.21 0.93 8.41
N SER A 15 -5.71 1.34 9.58
CA SER A 15 -5.41 2.63 10.16
C SER A 15 -5.08 2.52 11.65
N HIS A 16 -4.43 3.54 12.16
CA HIS A 16 -4.10 3.71 13.57
C HIS A 16 -4.66 5.04 14.07
N THR A 17 -5.17 5.06 15.29
CA THR A 17 -5.57 6.31 15.93
C THR A 17 -4.39 6.87 16.70
N THR A 18 -3.95 8.07 16.33
CA THR A 18 -2.86 8.77 17.03
C THR A 18 -3.31 9.22 18.41
N ALA A 19 -2.35 9.58 19.28
CA ALA A 19 -2.64 10.11 20.61
C ALA A 19 -3.56 11.35 20.60
N ASN A 20 -3.58 12.10 19.51
CA ASN A 20 -4.41 13.29 19.30
C ASN A 20 -5.81 12.95 18.75
N GLY A 21 -6.17 11.67 18.64
CA GLY A 21 -7.45 11.21 18.11
C GLY A 21 -7.59 11.24 16.59
N GLN A 22 -6.53 11.55 15.85
CA GLN A 22 -6.55 11.56 14.39
C GLN A 22 -6.35 10.15 13.84
N GLU A 23 -7.10 9.80 12.81
CA GLU A 23 -6.89 8.56 12.07
C GLU A 23 -5.70 8.73 11.11
N GLN A 24 -4.72 7.85 11.24
CA GLN A 24 -3.60 7.72 10.30
C GLN A 24 -3.74 6.41 9.54
N ILE A 25 -3.86 6.49 8.21
CA ILE A 25 -3.92 5.32 7.36
C ILE A 25 -2.50 4.75 7.23
N LEU A 26 -2.34 3.49 7.59
CA LEU A 26 -1.06 2.78 7.50
C LEU A 26 -0.89 2.11 6.14
N ARG A 27 -1.96 1.50 5.61
CA ARG A 27 -1.96 0.83 4.31
C ARG A 27 -3.37 0.51 3.82
N THR A 28 -3.47 0.20 2.55
CA THR A 28 -4.61 -0.49 1.96
C THR A 28 -4.31 -1.99 1.83
N VAL A 29 -5.35 -2.78 1.76
CA VAL A 29 -5.33 -4.23 1.65
C VAL A 29 -6.20 -4.61 0.46
N THR A 30 -5.65 -5.38 -0.44
CA THR A 30 -6.31 -5.84 -1.68
C THR A 30 -6.20 -7.37 -1.82
N ASP A 31 -6.66 -7.92 -2.92
CA ASP A 31 -6.65 -9.36 -3.19
C ASP A 31 -5.27 -9.99 -2.99
N GLY A 32 -5.22 -11.08 -2.25
CA GLY A 32 -3.99 -11.79 -1.89
C GLY A 32 -3.23 -11.24 -0.70
N ASP A 33 -3.59 -10.06 -0.21
CA ASP A 33 -2.97 -9.48 0.97
C ASP A 33 -3.40 -10.16 2.28
N VAL A 34 -2.58 -9.94 3.32
CA VAL A 34 -2.77 -10.51 4.64
C VAL A 34 -2.96 -9.42 5.68
N VAL A 35 -3.87 -9.65 6.63
CA VAL A 35 -4.15 -8.76 7.77
C VAL A 35 -4.07 -9.53 9.07
N GLY A 36 -3.56 -8.87 10.12
CA GLY A 36 -3.45 -9.45 11.46
C GLY A 36 -2.18 -10.27 11.67
N GLU A 37 -1.26 -10.29 10.69
CA GLU A 37 -0.01 -11.05 10.71
C GLU A 37 0.84 -10.73 11.94
N ARG A 38 0.95 -9.45 12.33
CA ARG A 38 1.72 -9.04 13.51
C ARG A 38 1.15 -9.66 14.79
N ALA A 39 -0.14 -9.45 15.03
CA ALA A 39 -0.81 -9.98 16.22
C ALA A 39 -0.79 -11.52 16.23
N PHE A 40 -0.91 -12.12 15.06
CA PHE A 40 -0.87 -13.56 14.89
C PHE A 40 0.51 -14.14 15.19
N LEU A 41 1.59 -13.55 14.66
CA LEU A 41 2.96 -14.05 14.80
C LEU A 41 3.58 -13.72 16.17
N THR A 42 3.26 -12.54 16.73
CA THR A 42 3.89 -12.07 17.97
C THR A 42 3.04 -12.31 19.22
N GLY A 43 1.76 -12.66 19.04
CA GLY A 43 0.81 -12.80 20.15
C GLY A 43 0.35 -11.46 20.78
N HIS A 44 0.85 -10.33 20.28
CA HIS A 44 0.42 -9.02 20.76
C HIS A 44 -1.02 -8.72 20.33
N ARG A 45 -1.73 -7.91 21.14
CA ARG A 45 -3.07 -7.45 20.74
C ARG A 45 -3.00 -6.53 19.54
N PRO A 46 -3.93 -6.68 18.57
CA PRO A 46 -4.04 -5.73 17.47
C PRO A 46 -4.36 -4.34 18.03
N VAL A 47 -3.66 -3.33 17.54
CA VAL A 47 -3.89 -1.92 17.87
C VAL A 47 -4.46 -1.15 16.67
N ASP A 48 -4.41 -1.78 15.50
CA ASP A 48 -4.82 -1.18 14.24
C ASP A 48 -6.33 -1.41 14.00
N LEU A 49 -6.99 -0.41 13.43
CA LEU A 49 -8.36 -0.49 12.94
C LEU A 49 -8.35 -0.97 11.50
N VAL A 50 -9.21 -1.93 11.19
CA VAL A 50 -9.38 -2.45 9.83
C VAL A 50 -10.82 -2.16 9.39
N VAL A 51 -10.96 -1.42 8.30
CA VAL A 51 -12.26 -0.99 7.77
C VAL A 51 -12.39 -1.44 6.32
N ALA A 52 -13.51 -2.09 5.99
CA ALA A 52 -13.84 -2.43 4.62
C ALA A 52 -14.25 -1.15 3.86
N LEU A 53 -13.64 -0.94 2.69
CA LEU A 53 -13.96 0.17 1.79
C LEU A 53 -15.02 -0.21 0.75
N GLU A 54 -15.23 -1.52 0.57
CA GLU A 54 -16.23 -2.12 -0.30
C GLU A 54 -16.58 -3.53 0.20
N ASP A 55 -17.55 -4.17 -0.42
CA ASP A 55 -17.89 -5.55 -0.10
C ASP A 55 -16.68 -6.47 -0.26
N SER A 56 -16.31 -7.13 0.82
CA SER A 56 -15.03 -7.84 0.90
C SER A 56 -15.21 -9.26 1.40
N ARG A 57 -14.43 -10.18 0.84
CA ARG A 57 -14.37 -11.59 1.27
C ARG A 57 -12.96 -11.92 1.72
N MET A 58 -12.85 -12.64 2.83
CA MET A 58 -11.56 -13.07 3.38
C MET A 58 -11.67 -14.45 4.01
N CYS A 59 -10.53 -15.17 3.99
CA CYS A 59 -10.36 -16.42 4.73
C CYS A 59 -9.70 -16.10 6.08
N ALA A 60 -10.22 -16.70 7.15
CA ALA A 60 -9.68 -16.54 8.51
C ALA A 60 -9.01 -17.83 8.97
N PHE A 61 -7.76 -17.72 9.38
CA PHE A 61 -6.96 -18.84 9.89
C PHE A 61 -6.62 -18.63 11.36
N ASP A 62 -6.77 -19.67 12.16
CA ASP A 62 -6.15 -19.76 13.50
C ASP A 62 -4.75 -20.38 13.41
N HIS A 63 -4.03 -20.40 14.53
CA HIS A 63 -2.65 -20.93 14.59
C HIS A 63 -2.54 -22.41 14.20
N ALA A 64 -3.49 -23.25 14.61
CA ALA A 64 -3.43 -24.67 14.33
C ALA A 64 -3.63 -24.95 12.83
N HIS A 65 -4.63 -24.31 12.23
CA HIS A 65 -4.93 -24.45 10.80
C HIS A 65 -3.81 -23.88 9.92
N LEU A 66 -3.25 -22.70 10.27
CA LEU A 66 -2.14 -22.16 9.50
C LEU A 66 -0.88 -23.02 9.62
N SER A 67 -0.55 -23.50 10.82
CA SER A 67 0.62 -24.36 11.02
C SER A 67 0.53 -25.68 10.24
N ALA A 68 -0.65 -26.27 10.14
CA ALA A 68 -0.90 -27.44 9.29
C ALA A 68 -0.73 -27.07 7.80
N LEU A 69 -1.35 -25.98 7.35
CA LEU A 69 -1.26 -25.51 5.96
C LEU A 69 0.19 -25.24 5.53
N LEU A 70 0.97 -24.56 6.36
CA LEU A 70 2.38 -24.25 6.06
C LEU A 70 3.29 -25.47 6.03
N ARG A 71 2.94 -26.52 6.79
CA ARG A 71 3.66 -27.80 6.77
C ARG A 71 3.38 -28.57 5.49
N ASP A 72 2.10 -28.58 5.07
CA ASP A 72 1.66 -29.33 3.89
C ASP A 72 2.01 -28.61 2.58
N TYR A 73 2.12 -27.27 2.63
CA TYR A 73 2.39 -26.40 1.49
C TYR A 73 3.51 -25.38 1.80
N PRO A 74 4.79 -25.79 1.78
CA PRO A 74 5.92 -24.93 2.15
C PRO A 74 6.07 -23.69 1.24
N ASP A 75 5.60 -23.74 -0.01
CA ASP A 75 5.60 -22.62 -0.94
C ASP A 75 4.75 -21.44 -0.47
N ILE A 76 3.72 -21.67 0.34
CA ILE A 76 2.93 -20.61 0.98
C ILE A 76 3.82 -19.79 1.94
N SER A 77 4.68 -20.46 2.71
CA SER A 77 5.64 -19.77 3.59
C SER A 77 6.56 -18.84 2.81
N GLN A 78 7.08 -19.33 1.67
CA GLN A 78 7.95 -18.49 0.81
C GLN A 78 7.22 -17.29 0.23
N ARG A 79 5.96 -17.46 -0.20
CA ARG A 79 5.12 -16.35 -0.69
C ARG A 79 4.84 -15.33 0.41
N MET A 80 4.51 -15.79 1.62
CA MET A 80 4.31 -14.91 2.78
C MET A 80 5.58 -14.11 3.10
N LEU A 81 6.76 -14.76 3.10
CA LEU A 81 8.04 -14.10 3.34
C LEU A 81 8.35 -13.05 2.27
N ARG A 82 8.10 -13.35 0.99
CA ARG A 82 8.24 -12.37 -0.11
C ARG A 82 7.33 -11.17 0.11
N THR A 83 6.04 -11.40 0.37
CA THR A 83 5.08 -10.32 0.64
C THR A 83 5.51 -9.44 1.82
N LEU A 84 6.05 -10.04 2.90
CA LEU A 84 6.57 -9.27 4.03
C LEU A 84 7.84 -8.50 3.68
N SER A 85 8.73 -9.09 2.88
CA SER A 85 9.95 -8.42 2.39
C SER A 85 9.61 -7.23 1.49
N ASP A 86 8.67 -7.40 0.55
CA ASP A 86 8.22 -6.32 -0.33
C ASP A 86 7.60 -5.18 0.47
N ARG A 87 6.79 -5.50 1.49
CA ARG A 87 6.24 -4.49 2.41
C ARG A 87 7.31 -3.76 3.20
N LEU A 88 8.33 -4.48 3.70
CA LEU A 88 9.45 -3.85 4.41
C LEU A 88 10.16 -2.86 3.49
N SER A 89 10.48 -3.28 2.27
CA SER A 89 11.11 -2.40 1.27
C SER A 89 10.26 -1.17 0.95
N SER A 90 8.93 -1.32 0.86
CA SER A 90 8.02 -0.19 0.65
C SER A 90 8.04 0.79 1.82
N VAL A 91 8.04 0.28 3.06
CA VAL A 91 8.15 1.12 4.27
C VAL A 91 9.50 1.83 4.33
N GLU A 92 10.59 1.16 3.98
CA GLU A 92 11.94 1.74 3.95
C GLU A 92 12.04 2.85 2.90
N ARG A 93 11.49 2.64 1.69
CA ARG A 93 11.40 3.70 0.66
C ARG A 93 10.59 4.90 1.15
N LEU A 94 9.44 4.65 1.76
CA LEU A 94 8.60 5.72 2.30
C LEU A 94 9.31 6.48 3.42
N LEU A 95 10.00 5.78 4.32
CA LEU A 95 10.79 6.39 5.39
C LEU A 95 11.93 7.24 4.83
N GLY A 96 12.65 6.73 3.85
CA GLY A 96 13.67 7.48 3.12
C GLY A 96 13.10 8.74 2.47
N ALA A 97 11.91 8.65 1.87
CA ALA A 97 11.23 9.79 1.29
C ALA A 97 10.70 10.79 2.34
N VAL A 98 10.31 10.35 3.53
CA VAL A 98 9.87 11.23 4.64
C VAL A 98 11.05 11.99 5.27
N THR A 99 12.24 11.38 5.34
CA THR A 99 13.45 12.06 5.78
C THR A 99 13.95 13.08 4.75
N SER A 100 13.65 12.92 3.46
CA SER A 100 13.76 14.00 2.49
C SER A 100 12.49 14.87 2.56
N SER A 101 12.66 16.18 2.71
CA SER A 101 11.53 17.15 2.77
C SER A 101 10.70 17.22 1.48
N ASP A 102 10.98 16.37 0.49
CA ASP A 102 10.39 16.44 -0.85
C ASP A 102 9.12 15.60 -0.99
N VAL A 103 7.99 16.29 -1.05
CA VAL A 103 6.67 15.68 -1.34
C VAL A 103 6.65 15.00 -2.71
N ASN A 104 7.48 15.42 -3.70
CA ASN A 104 7.53 14.77 -5.00
C ASN A 104 8.08 13.35 -4.87
N ALA A 105 9.17 13.17 -4.09
CA ALA A 105 9.75 11.85 -3.85
C ALA A 105 8.73 10.90 -3.22
N ARG A 106 7.95 11.39 -2.23
CA ARG A 106 6.89 10.58 -1.60
C ARG A 106 5.78 10.18 -2.56
N VAL A 107 5.35 11.10 -3.42
CA VAL A 107 4.31 10.82 -4.42
C VAL A 107 4.81 9.84 -5.47
N ALA A 108 6.03 9.99 -5.96
CA ALA A 108 6.64 9.08 -6.93
C ALA A 108 6.83 7.67 -6.35
N ALA A 109 7.39 7.56 -5.14
CA ALA A 109 7.54 6.28 -4.43
C ALA A 109 6.19 5.59 -4.22
N TYR A 110 5.15 6.33 -3.85
CA TYR A 110 3.80 5.80 -3.68
C TYR A 110 3.24 5.22 -4.97
N LEU A 111 3.40 5.92 -6.11
CA LEU A 111 2.93 5.42 -7.40
C LEU A 111 3.66 4.13 -7.83
N LEU A 112 4.97 4.03 -7.57
CA LEU A 112 5.75 2.83 -7.86
C LEU A 112 5.36 1.62 -7.01
N ASP A 113 4.86 1.85 -5.79
CA ASP A 113 4.44 0.79 -4.87
C ASP A 113 3.01 0.27 -5.13
N LEU A 114 2.22 0.96 -5.95
CA LEU A 114 0.87 0.51 -6.26
C LEU A 114 0.88 -0.71 -7.18
N PRO A 115 -0.01 -1.69 -6.95
CA PRO A 115 -0.18 -2.79 -7.88
C PRO A 115 -0.59 -2.23 -9.25
N GLY A 116 0.20 -2.55 -10.26
CA GLY A 116 0.00 -2.10 -11.63
C GLY A 116 -0.58 -3.20 -12.52
N SER A 117 -1.24 -2.79 -13.58
CA SER A 117 -1.63 -3.63 -14.71
C SER A 117 -1.15 -3.00 -16.00
N MET A 118 -0.95 -3.82 -17.05
CA MET A 118 -0.63 -3.28 -18.37
C MET A 118 -1.91 -2.88 -19.09
N ARG A 119 -2.01 -1.62 -19.48
CA ARG A 119 -3.08 -1.10 -20.32
C ARG A 119 -2.50 -0.55 -21.61
N GLU A 120 -2.86 -1.14 -22.75
CA GLU A 120 -2.34 -0.75 -24.07
C GLU A 120 -0.80 -0.72 -24.14
N GLY A 121 -0.14 -1.63 -23.42
CA GLY A 121 1.31 -1.71 -23.36
C GLY A 121 1.97 -0.74 -22.37
N VAL A 122 1.21 0.07 -21.65
CA VAL A 122 1.72 1.03 -20.65
C VAL A 122 1.39 0.57 -19.23
N PRO A 123 2.36 0.55 -18.29
CA PRO A 123 2.09 0.29 -16.89
C PRO A 123 1.10 1.31 -16.34
N THR A 124 -0.02 0.83 -15.82
CA THR A 124 -1.08 1.68 -15.27
C THR A 124 -1.41 1.21 -13.87
N VAL A 125 -1.42 2.14 -12.94
CA VAL A 125 -1.78 1.93 -11.54
C VAL A 125 -3.10 2.61 -11.23
N ARG A 126 -3.85 2.06 -10.29
CA ARG A 126 -5.09 2.66 -9.82
C ARG A 126 -4.94 3.15 -8.38
N LEU A 127 -5.26 4.42 -8.15
CA LEU A 127 -5.28 4.98 -6.81
C LEU A 127 -6.38 4.29 -5.98
N PRO A 128 -6.02 3.53 -4.94
CA PRO A 128 -6.95 2.63 -4.26
C PRO A 128 -7.97 3.38 -3.40
N ILE A 129 -7.61 4.56 -2.88
CA ILE A 129 -8.41 5.37 -1.97
C ILE A 129 -8.57 6.79 -2.49
N ALA A 130 -9.40 7.60 -1.85
CA ALA A 130 -9.58 9.00 -2.21
C ALA A 130 -8.26 9.79 -2.07
N LYS A 131 -8.05 10.81 -2.91
CA LYS A 131 -6.85 11.67 -2.85
C LYS A 131 -6.63 12.31 -1.48
N GLN A 132 -7.69 12.55 -0.73
CA GLN A 132 -7.62 13.07 0.65
C GLN A 132 -6.89 12.06 1.58
N ASP A 133 -7.25 10.79 1.49
CA ASP A 133 -6.65 9.73 2.30
C ASP A 133 -5.20 9.45 1.86
N ILE A 134 -4.91 9.51 0.55
CA ILE A 134 -3.54 9.40 0.03
C ILE A 134 -2.69 10.57 0.54
N ALA A 135 -3.22 11.78 0.52
CA ALA A 135 -2.50 12.94 1.03
C ALA A 135 -2.19 12.81 2.53
N ALA A 136 -3.15 12.34 3.33
CA ALA A 136 -2.95 12.06 4.74
C ALA A 136 -1.88 10.96 4.95
N TYR A 137 -1.93 9.90 4.15
CA TYR A 137 -0.92 8.83 4.17
C TYR A 137 0.49 9.33 3.86
N LEU A 138 0.61 10.24 2.88
CA LEU A 138 1.88 10.84 2.47
C LEU A 138 2.31 12.04 3.33
N GLY A 139 1.58 12.38 4.39
CA GLY A 139 1.89 13.52 5.26
C GLY A 139 1.85 14.87 4.52
N THR A 140 0.85 15.07 3.64
CA THR A 140 0.67 16.29 2.85
C THR A 140 -0.81 16.67 2.74
N THR A 141 -1.13 17.74 1.99
CA THR A 141 -2.52 18.16 1.74
C THR A 141 -3.03 17.65 0.38
N PRO A 142 -4.35 17.48 0.20
CA PRO A 142 -4.94 17.07 -1.08
C PRO A 142 -4.58 18.00 -2.24
N GLU A 143 -4.49 19.31 -1.96
CA GLU A 143 -4.11 20.33 -2.93
C GLU A 143 -2.65 20.15 -3.36
N THR A 144 -1.76 19.89 -2.40
CA THR A 144 -0.34 19.64 -2.68
C THR A 144 -0.17 18.35 -3.47
N LEU A 145 -0.83 17.25 -3.07
CA LEU A 145 -0.83 16.00 -3.82
C LEU A 145 -1.29 16.22 -5.27
N SER A 146 -2.40 16.93 -5.45
CA SER A 146 -2.94 17.22 -6.79
C SER A 146 -1.97 18.02 -7.65
N ARG A 147 -1.29 19.02 -7.06
CA ARG A 147 -0.26 19.81 -7.77
C ARG A 147 0.94 18.97 -8.16
N ARG A 148 1.38 18.02 -7.30
CA ARG A 148 2.52 17.15 -7.60
C ARG A 148 2.20 16.14 -8.70
N LEU A 149 1.01 15.53 -8.66
CA LEU A 149 0.53 14.66 -9.74
C LEU A 149 0.43 15.43 -11.08
N ALA A 150 -0.09 16.66 -11.06
CA ALA A 150 -0.15 17.49 -12.25
C ALA A 150 1.25 17.85 -12.78
N ALA A 151 2.21 18.16 -11.92
CA ALA A 151 3.60 18.43 -12.30
C ALA A 151 4.26 17.22 -12.97
N LEU A 152 4.11 16.01 -12.39
CA LEU A 152 4.60 14.76 -13.00
C LEU A 152 3.94 14.49 -14.36
N SER A 153 2.67 14.81 -14.50
CA SER A 153 1.96 14.69 -15.78
C SER A 153 2.45 15.70 -16.80
N THR A 154 2.67 16.95 -16.40
CA THR A 154 3.20 18.01 -17.30
C THR A 154 4.62 17.69 -17.77
N SER A 155 5.43 17.05 -16.93
CA SER A 155 6.78 16.60 -17.33
C SER A 155 6.79 15.32 -18.18
N GLY A 156 5.63 14.73 -18.49
CA GLY A 156 5.54 13.52 -19.32
C GLY A 156 5.95 12.24 -18.60
N ILE A 157 6.12 12.25 -17.29
CA ILE A 157 6.50 11.06 -16.51
C ILE A 157 5.28 10.16 -16.29
N ILE A 158 4.11 10.75 -16.06
CA ILE A 158 2.85 10.03 -15.88
C ILE A 158 1.75 10.65 -16.74
N GLU A 159 0.68 9.89 -16.95
CA GLU A 159 -0.57 10.40 -17.52
C GLU A 159 -1.75 10.08 -16.60
N LEU A 160 -2.59 11.08 -16.36
CA LEU A 160 -3.75 10.97 -15.47
C LEU A 160 -5.00 10.65 -16.28
N HIS A 161 -5.68 9.53 -15.95
CA HIS A 161 -6.92 9.11 -16.59
C HIS A 161 -8.08 9.19 -15.59
N GLY A 162 -8.97 10.16 -15.80
CA GLY A 162 -10.11 10.38 -14.90
C GLY A 162 -9.68 10.73 -13.47
N ARG A 163 -10.31 10.08 -12.49
CA ARG A 163 -10.08 10.42 -11.07
C ARG A 163 -9.04 9.55 -10.36
N ARG A 164 -8.79 8.34 -10.86
CA ARG A 164 -8.05 7.31 -10.12
C ARG A 164 -6.98 6.59 -10.92
N ASP A 165 -7.05 6.55 -12.23
CA ASP A 165 -6.11 5.78 -13.03
C ASP A 165 -4.92 6.65 -13.43
N VAL A 166 -3.71 6.10 -13.32
CA VAL A 166 -2.45 6.79 -13.60
C VAL A 166 -1.59 5.85 -14.44
N SER A 167 -1.29 6.24 -15.68
CA SER A 167 -0.31 5.55 -16.52
C SER A 167 1.10 6.07 -16.24
N ILE A 168 2.06 5.18 -16.10
CA ILE A 168 3.48 5.52 -15.91
C ILE A 168 4.13 5.48 -17.29
N LEU A 169 4.46 6.64 -17.84
CA LEU A 169 5.02 6.78 -19.18
C LEU A 169 6.55 6.59 -19.18
N ASP A 170 7.21 7.01 -18.10
CA ASP A 170 8.65 6.91 -17.92
C ASP A 170 8.94 6.41 -16.48
N ILE A 171 9.21 5.10 -16.37
CA ILE A 171 9.43 4.46 -15.08
C ILE A 171 10.79 4.88 -14.49
N ASP A 172 11.81 5.01 -15.31
CA ASP A 172 13.17 5.38 -14.86
C ASP A 172 13.18 6.82 -14.32
N ALA A 173 12.49 7.73 -15.00
CA ALA A 173 12.33 9.10 -14.52
C ALA A 173 11.52 9.16 -13.22
N LEU A 174 10.49 8.32 -13.08
CA LEU A 174 9.69 8.25 -11.85
C LEU A 174 10.52 7.70 -10.69
N GLU A 175 11.34 6.67 -10.91
CA GLU A 175 12.28 6.13 -9.93
C GLU A 175 13.33 7.17 -9.51
N HIS A 176 13.82 7.94 -10.46
CA HIS A 176 14.76 9.03 -10.16
C HIS A 176 14.14 10.12 -9.28
N VAL A 177 12.87 10.46 -9.52
CA VAL A 177 12.11 11.41 -8.67
C VAL A 177 11.87 10.82 -7.29
N ALA A 178 11.65 9.51 -7.18
CA ALA A 178 11.41 8.82 -5.91
C ALA A 178 12.66 8.72 -5.03
N THR A 179 13.87 8.83 -5.63
CA THR A 179 15.14 8.73 -4.90
C THR A 179 15.46 10.06 -4.22
N PRO A 180 15.61 10.10 -2.87
CA PRO A 180 16.00 11.32 -2.16
C PRO A 180 17.39 11.80 -2.60
N ARG A 181 17.55 13.11 -2.77
CA ARG A 181 18.87 13.75 -2.97
C ARG A 181 19.51 14.03 -1.63
#